data_d11352d57a857e9924b37ab58a97a681
#
_entry.id   d11352d57a857e9924b37ab58a97a681
#
_cell.length_a   1.000
_cell.length_b   1.000
_cell.length_c   1.000
_cell.angle_alpha   90.00
_cell.angle_beta   90.00
_cell.angle_gamma   90.00
#
_symmetry.space_group_name_H-M   'P 1'
#
loop_
_entity.id
_entity.type
_entity.pdbx_description
1 polymer ?
#
loop_
_entity_poly.entity_id
_entity_poly.type
_entity_poly.pdbx_seq_one_letter_code
_entity_poly.pdbx_strand_id
1 'polypeptide(L)'
;YSATLQKSFLFNVGVEGNFLQNAQRQYEGDSYTTAKNGKNSVNIHEIAVQFPLAKKLGMGISLMPYSSVGYKMSFLDQSPEIAGNVGAAAYTYSGDGDVTEVKLGIGWEPFKNFSIGVAAKYYWGKITHNYTSEVANNIVGNGSFLSVIGEDEYAISNFKFQAGLQWNVVATDKHLVTLGATYDYGGSLRPQV
;
A
#
# COMPACT_ATOMS: atom_id res chain seq x y z
N TYR A 1 1.50 7.19 21.06
CA TYR A 1 1.69 8.48 21.71
C TYR A 1 2.63 8.42 22.92
N SER A 2 2.61 7.33 23.71
CA SER A 2 3.57 7.16 24.81
C SER A 2 5.02 7.10 24.36
N ALA A 3 5.27 6.62 23.15
CA ALA A 3 6.61 6.58 22.57
C ALA A 3 7.20 7.99 22.36
N THR A 4 6.36 9.01 22.15
CA THR A 4 6.81 10.41 22.02
C THR A 4 7.18 11.04 23.36
N LEU A 5 6.84 10.41 24.47
CA LEU A 5 7.12 10.89 25.84
C LEU A 5 8.46 10.40 26.39
N GLN A 6 9.28 9.78 25.56
CA GLN A 6 10.60 9.32 25.96
C GLN A 6 11.53 10.51 26.28
N LYS A 7 12.47 10.28 27.18
CA LYS A 7 13.44 11.30 27.59
C LYS A 7 14.56 11.56 26.59
N SER A 8 14.60 10.77 25.53
CA SER A 8 15.67 10.76 24.55
C SER A 8 15.13 10.88 23.12
N PHE A 9 15.93 11.42 22.23
CA PHE A 9 15.72 11.35 20.81
C PHE A 9 15.70 9.87 20.36
N LEU A 10 14.70 9.51 19.58
CA LEU A 10 14.58 8.17 18.99
C LEU A 10 14.50 8.29 17.47
N PHE A 11 15.34 7.53 16.80
CA PHE A 11 15.31 7.37 15.35
C PHE A 11 15.05 5.91 15.00
N ASN A 12 14.10 5.67 14.11
CA ASN A 12 13.72 4.34 13.63
C ASN A 12 13.72 4.31 12.10
N VAL A 13 14.30 3.26 11.54
CA VAL A 13 14.23 2.94 10.11
C VAL A 13 13.84 1.49 9.98
N GLY A 14 12.74 1.25 9.31
CA GLY A 14 12.28 -0.09 8.96
C GLY A 14 12.51 -0.37 7.48
N VAL A 15 12.98 -1.56 7.17
CA VAL A 15 13.11 -2.07 5.80
C VAL A 15 12.32 -3.36 5.68
N GLU A 16 11.56 -3.50 4.62
CA GLU A 16 10.76 -4.68 4.32
C GLU A 16 11.23 -5.32 3.02
N GLY A 17 11.41 -6.63 3.04
CA GLY A 17 11.70 -7.44 1.86
C GLY A 17 10.57 -8.43 1.57
N ASN A 18 10.00 -8.36 0.39
CA ASN A 18 8.97 -9.28 -0.07
C ASN A 18 9.52 -10.18 -1.18
N PHE A 19 9.45 -11.49 -0.96
CA PHE A 19 9.87 -12.51 -1.90
C PHE A 19 8.66 -13.37 -2.27
N LEU A 20 8.09 -13.11 -3.44
CA LEU A 20 6.94 -13.84 -3.94
C LEU A 20 7.37 -14.79 -5.05
N GLN A 21 7.00 -16.06 -4.92
CA GLN A 21 7.12 -17.05 -5.99
C GLN A 21 5.74 -17.62 -6.28
N ASN A 22 5.35 -17.54 -7.54
CA ASN A 22 4.12 -18.12 -8.04
C ASN A 22 4.45 -19.19 -9.09
N ALA A 23 3.79 -20.33 -9.00
CA ALA A 23 3.89 -21.41 -9.98
C ALA A 23 2.47 -21.74 -10.47
N GLN A 24 2.23 -21.54 -11.74
CA GLN A 24 0.96 -21.84 -12.40
C GLN A 24 1.13 -22.99 -13.38
N ARG A 25 0.27 -23.98 -13.28
CA ARG A 25 0.19 -25.07 -14.28
C ARG A 25 -0.72 -24.64 -15.41
N GLN A 26 -0.17 -24.63 -16.62
CA GLN A 26 -0.94 -24.50 -17.85
C GLN A 26 -1.14 -25.87 -18.46
N TYR A 27 -2.40 -26.27 -18.65
CA TYR A 27 -2.77 -27.54 -19.28
C TYR A 27 -2.98 -27.32 -20.76
N GLU A 28 -2.38 -28.19 -21.56
CA GLU A 28 -2.55 -28.25 -23.01
C GLU A 28 -2.86 -29.70 -23.38
N GLY A 29 -4.15 -30.04 -23.48
CA GLY A 29 -4.62 -31.41 -23.56
C GLY A 29 -4.26 -32.21 -22.31
N ASP A 30 -3.62 -33.37 -22.48
CA ASP A 30 -3.16 -34.24 -21.40
C ASP A 30 -1.80 -33.86 -20.81
N SER A 31 -1.16 -32.85 -21.38
CA SER A 31 0.14 -32.34 -20.93
C SER A 31 -0.02 -31.05 -20.13
N TYR A 32 0.93 -30.77 -19.25
CA TYR A 32 0.98 -29.49 -18.56
C TYR A 32 2.40 -28.89 -18.57
N THR A 33 2.44 -27.58 -18.66
CA THR A 33 3.66 -26.79 -18.47
C THR A 33 3.55 -25.98 -17.19
N THR A 34 4.63 -25.90 -16.41
CA THR A 34 4.66 -25.10 -15.21
C THR A 34 5.35 -23.77 -15.48
N ALA A 35 4.58 -22.71 -15.55
CA ALA A 35 5.10 -21.36 -15.59
C ALA A 35 5.43 -20.91 -14.16
N LYS A 36 6.68 -20.52 -13.90
CA LYS A 36 7.12 -19.98 -12.63
C LYS A 36 7.36 -18.48 -12.79
N ASN A 37 6.82 -17.70 -11.92
CA ASN A 37 7.06 -16.25 -11.86
C ASN A 37 7.47 -15.89 -10.44
N GLY A 38 8.50 -15.03 -10.31
CA GLY A 38 8.98 -14.53 -9.03
C GLY A 38 9.08 -13.01 -9.06
N LYS A 39 8.63 -12.38 -7.99
CA LYS A 39 8.79 -10.94 -7.75
C LYS A 39 9.48 -10.75 -6.42
N ASN A 40 10.61 -10.04 -6.46
CA ASN A 40 11.34 -9.62 -5.27
C ASN A 40 11.24 -8.10 -5.18
N SER A 41 10.87 -7.60 -4.01
CA SER A 41 10.89 -6.16 -3.74
C SER A 41 11.49 -5.88 -2.37
N VAL A 42 12.29 -4.83 -2.29
CA VAL A 42 12.82 -4.30 -1.04
C VAL A 42 12.38 -2.86 -0.95
N ASN A 43 11.67 -2.52 0.12
CA ASN A 43 11.10 -1.20 0.33
C ASN A 43 11.47 -0.66 1.70
N ILE A 44 11.51 0.66 1.83
CA ILE A 44 11.57 1.30 3.14
C ILE A 44 10.17 1.19 3.74
N HIS A 45 10.07 0.53 4.91
CA HIS A 45 8.81 0.32 5.59
C HIS A 45 8.42 1.53 6.44
N GLU A 46 9.39 2.15 7.10
CA GLU A 46 9.15 3.31 7.97
C GLU A 46 10.45 4.09 8.18
N ILE A 47 10.33 5.40 8.19
CA ILE A 47 11.32 6.29 8.77
C ILE A 47 10.60 7.12 9.82
N ALA A 48 11.02 7.02 11.08
CA ALA A 48 10.41 7.77 12.16
C ALA A 48 11.45 8.44 13.04
N VAL A 49 11.11 9.65 13.48
CA VAL A 49 11.91 10.45 14.39
C VAL A 49 11.01 10.93 15.52
N GLN A 50 11.45 10.75 16.73
CA GLN A 50 10.71 11.17 17.93
C GLN A 50 11.65 11.90 18.87
N PHE A 51 11.16 12.97 19.47
CA PHE A 51 11.95 13.77 20.39
C PHE A 51 11.09 14.43 21.48
N PRO A 52 11.63 14.56 22.69
CA PRO A 52 10.96 15.25 23.78
C PRO A 52 11.01 16.76 23.53
N LEU A 53 9.87 17.43 23.66
CA LEU A 53 9.78 18.90 23.67
C LEU A 53 9.88 19.43 25.08
N ALA A 54 9.29 18.73 26.06
CA ALA A 54 9.31 19.06 27.47
C ALA A 54 9.15 17.81 28.32
N LYS A 55 9.20 17.91 29.67
CA LYS A 55 9.14 16.78 30.60
C LYS A 55 7.95 15.83 30.40
N LYS A 56 6.85 16.28 29.83
CA LYS A 56 5.62 15.50 29.63
C LYS A 56 5.03 15.72 28.25
N LEU A 57 5.81 16.26 27.35
CA LEU A 57 5.40 16.61 26.01
C LEU A 57 6.45 16.11 25.03
N GLY A 58 6.02 15.35 24.05
CA GLY A 58 6.87 14.86 22.98
C GLY A 58 6.22 15.03 21.62
N MET A 59 7.04 15.03 20.60
CA MET A 59 6.64 15.12 19.19
C MET A 59 7.29 14.01 18.39
N GLY A 60 6.62 13.57 17.34
CA GLY A 60 7.16 12.60 16.41
C GLY A 60 6.72 12.90 14.99
N ILE A 61 7.60 12.61 14.07
CA ILE A 61 7.32 12.62 12.63
C ILE A 61 7.66 11.26 12.07
N SER A 62 6.80 10.72 11.22
CA SER A 62 7.07 9.47 10.49
C SER A 62 6.66 9.58 9.04
N LEU A 63 7.39 8.86 8.20
CA LEU A 63 7.15 8.66 6.79
C LEU A 63 7.04 7.16 6.56
N MET A 64 5.95 6.70 5.98
CA MET A 64 5.74 5.29 5.70
C MET A 64 4.91 5.08 4.43
N PRO A 65 5.12 3.98 3.70
CA PRO A 65 4.20 3.58 2.66
C PRO A 65 2.87 3.17 3.30
N TYR A 66 1.77 3.72 2.79
CA TYR A 66 0.42 3.41 3.25
C TYR A 66 -0.21 2.28 2.44
N SER A 67 -0.01 2.30 1.13
CA SER A 67 -0.52 1.29 0.21
C SER A 67 0.35 1.23 -1.03
N SER A 68 0.50 0.06 -1.61
CA SER A 68 1.18 -0.13 -2.88
C SER A 68 0.41 -1.08 -3.77
N VAL A 69 0.45 -0.82 -5.07
CA VAL A 69 -0.11 -1.68 -6.11
C VAL A 69 1.02 -2.11 -7.02
N GLY A 70 1.07 -3.38 -7.37
CA GLY A 70 2.08 -3.90 -8.29
C GLY A 70 1.67 -5.27 -8.80
N TYR A 71 0.96 -5.30 -9.92
CA TYR A 71 0.57 -6.55 -10.58
C TYR A 71 0.70 -6.43 -12.09
N LYS A 72 0.90 -7.57 -12.75
CA LYS A 72 0.78 -7.73 -14.21
C LYS A 72 0.18 -9.09 -14.49
N MET A 73 -0.93 -9.08 -15.21
CA MET A 73 -1.64 -10.28 -15.64
C MET A 73 -1.79 -10.24 -17.15
N SER A 74 -1.53 -11.37 -17.81
CA SER A 74 -1.76 -11.50 -19.25
C SER A 74 -2.46 -12.82 -19.50
N PHE A 75 -3.44 -12.81 -20.36
CA PHE A 75 -4.13 -14.01 -20.82
C PHE A 75 -4.43 -13.93 -22.30
N LEU A 76 -4.46 -15.09 -22.93
CA LEU A 76 -4.76 -15.25 -24.33
C LEU A 76 -6.16 -15.84 -24.46
N ASP A 77 -7.05 -15.16 -25.19
CA ASP A 77 -8.39 -15.65 -25.50
C ASP A 77 -8.36 -16.28 -26.90
N GLN A 78 -8.61 -17.59 -26.91
CA GLN A 78 -8.71 -18.43 -28.13
C GLN A 78 -10.10 -19.07 -28.25
N SER A 79 -11.13 -18.45 -27.65
CA SER A 79 -12.48 -18.94 -27.80
C SER A 79 -12.88 -19.07 -29.28
N PRO A 80 -13.76 -20.02 -29.64
CA PRO A 80 -14.15 -20.25 -31.06
C PRO A 80 -14.69 -19.00 -31.72
N GLU A 81 -15.32 -18.11 -30.99
CA GLU A 81 -15.86 -16.84 -31.49
C GLU A 81 -14.74 -15.87 -31.88
N ILE A 82 -13.72 -15.76 -31.03
CA ILE A 82 -12.55 -14.89 -31.27
C ILE A 82 -11.64 -15.54 -32.31
N ALA A 83 -11.33 -16.83 -32.17
CA ALA A 83 -10.44 -17.55 -33.05
C ALA A 83 -10.96 -17.61 -34.51
N GLY A 84 -12.27 -17.71 -34.73
CA GLY A 84 -12.90 -17.72 -36.03
C GLY A 84 -12.89 -16.39 -36.77
N ASN A 85 -12.84 -15.28 -36.04
CA ASN A 85 -12.94 -13.93 -36.65
C ASN A 85 -11.59 -13.20 -36.72
N VAL A 86 -10.79 -13.26 -35.67
CA VAL A 86 -9.56 -12.42 -35.56
C VAL A 86 -8.31 -13.22 -35.16
N GLY A 87 -8.44 -14.51 -34.91
CA GLY A 87 -7.36 -15.37 -34.44
C GLY A 87 -7.38 -15.46 -32.92
N ALA A 88 -6.38 -14.93 -32.25
CA ALA A 88 -6.32 -14.90 -30.79
C ALA A 88 -6.18 -13.47 -30.29
N ALA A 89 -6.85 -13.15 -29.19
CA ALA A 89 -6.73 -11.86 -28.53
C ALA A 89 -5.92 -11.98 -27.24
N ALA A 90 -4.89 -11.18 -27.11
CA ALA A 90 -4.08 -11.09 -25.91
C ALA A 90 -4.53 -9.88 -25.09
N TYR A 91 -4.86 -10.14 -23.82
CA TYR A 91 -5.23 -9.10 -22.86
C TYR A 91 -4.15 -8.99 -21.80
N THR A 92 -3.68 -7.77 -21.56
CA THR A 92 -2.73 -7.48 -20.49
C THR A 92 -3.30 -6.41 -19.58
N TYR A 93 -3.34 -6.73 -18.30
CA TYR A 93 -3.72 -5.81 -17.23
C TYR A 93 -2.52 -5.62 -16.31
N SER A 94 -2.17 -4.37 -16.03
CA SER A 94 -1.14 -4.06 -15.06
C SER A 94 -1.56 -2.89 -14.18
N GLY A 95 -1.13 -2.95 -12.94
CA GLY A 95 -1.29 -1.85 -12.00
C GLY A 95 0.03 -1.57 -11.32
N ASP A 96 0.35 -0.31 -11.18
CA ASP A 96 1.56 0.18 -10.53
C ASP A 96 1.27 1.46 -9.77
N GLY A 97 2.00 1.68 -8.70
CA GLY A 97 1.91 2.89 -7.91
C GLY A 97 1.93 2.66 -6.42
N ASP A 98 2.08 3.75 -5.70
CA ASP A 98 2.11 3.77 -4.26
C ASP A 98 1.42 5.00 -3.67
N VAL A 99 1.03 4.87 -2.41
CA VAL A 99 0.53 5.96 -1.58
C VAL A 99 1.39 6.01 -0.34
N THR A 100 1.95 7.16 -0.07
CA THR A 100 2.81 7.43 1.08
C THR A 100 2.04 8.23 2.12
N GLU A 101 2.28 7.93 3.40
CA GLU A 101 1.77 8.68 4.55
C GLU A 101 2.93 9.41 5.23
N VAL A 102 2.76 10.71 5.46
CA VAL A 102 3.53 11.43 6.48
C VAL A 102 2.63 11.70 7.67
N LYS A 103 3.13 11.43 8.85
CA LYS A 103 2.41 11.65 10.11
C LYS A 103 3.24 12.54 11.02
N LEU A 104 2.61 13.61 11.50
CA LEU A 104 3.13 14.49 12.55
C LEU A 104 2.26 14.34 13.78
N GLY A 105 2.84 13.94 14.89
CA GLY A 105 2.12 13.67 16.12
C GLY A 105 2.73 14.38 17.33
N ILE A 106 1.85 14.79 18.25
CA ILE A 106 2.21 15.36 19.54
C ILE A 106 1.52 14.52 20.62
N GLY A 107 2.29 14.13 21.62
CA GLY A 107 1.81 13.41 22.80
C GLY A 107 2.08 14.19 24.07
N TRP A 108 1.11 14.20 24.98
CA TRP A 108 1.17 14.86 26.27
C TRP A 108 0.69 13.95 27.37
N GLU A 109 1.39 13.96 28.52
CA GLU A 109 1.03 13.24 29.73
C GLU A 109 0.51 14.24 30.81
N PRO A 110 -0.78 14.62 30.80
CA PRO A 110 -1.33 15.54 31.80
C PRO A 110 -1.22 14.97 33.20
N PHE A 111 -1.49 13.69 33.37
CA PHE A 111 -1.46 12.99 34.65
C PHE A 111 -0.52 11.79 34.58
N LYS A 112 -0.02 11.36 35.73
CA LYS A 112 0.80 10.14 35.80
C LYS A 112 0.01 8.94 35.28
N ASN A 113 0.62 8.17 34.40
CA ASN A 113 0.03 7.00 33.76
C ASN A 113 -1.09 7.27 32.73
N PHE A 114 -1.42 8.52 32.41
CA PHE A 114 -2.43 8.87 31.43
C PHE A 114 -1.86 9.81 30.38
N SER A 115 -1.93 9.41 29.13
CA SER A 115 -1.37 10.15 27.99
C SER A 115 -2.45 10.37 26.94
N ILE A 116 -2.44 11.55 26.36
CA ILE A 116 -3.26 11.91 25.20
C ILE A 116 -2.35 12.34 24.07
N GLY A 117 -2.83 12.20 22.86
CA GLY A 117 -2.08 12.63 21.70
C GLY A 117 -2.96 12.95 20.52
N VAL A 118 -2.46 13.82 19.68
CA VAL A 118 -3.07 14.16 18.40
C VAL A 118 -2.03 14.03 17.29
N ALA A 119 -2.48 13.68 16.10
CA ALA A 119 -1.61 13.63 14.94
C ALA A 119 -2.36 14.13 13.70
N ALA A 120 -1.63 14.80 12.83
CA ALA A 120 -2.03 15.08 11.46
C ALA A 120 -1.33 14.08 10.53
N LYS A 121 -2.08 13.52 9.60
CA LYS A 121 -1.62 12.59 8.57
C LYS A 121 -1.87 13.20 7.21
N TYR A 122 -0.88 13.17 6.37
CA TYR A 122 -1.00 13.58 4.98
C TYR A 122 -0.66 12.39 4.08
N TYR A 123 -1.54 12.11 3.16
CA TYR A 123 -1.43 11.04 2.19
C TYR A 123 -1.20 11.62 0.81
N TRP A 124 -0.21 11.10 0.10
CA TRP A 124 -0.02 11.45 -1.31
C TRP A 124 0.50 10.25 -2.08
N GLY A 125 0.16 10.20 -3.35
CA GLY A 125 0.60 9.13 -4.24
C GLY A 125 -0.21 9.09 -5.51
N LYS A 126 0.15 8.13 -6.36
CA LYS A 126 -0.46 7.89 -7.64
C LYS A 126 -0.57 6.39 -7.87
N ILE A 127 -1.73 5.95 -8.31
CA ILE A 127 -1.97 4.58 -8.73
C ILE A 127 -2.39 4.62 -10.19
N THR A 128 -1.74 3.83 -11.02
CA THR A 128 -2.03 3.71 -12.45
C THR A 128 -2.47 2.30 -12.77
N HIS A 129 -3.58 2.16 -13.46
CA HIS A 129 -4.06 0.91 -14.03
C HIS A 129 -3.99 0.98 -15.54
N ASN A 130 -3.26 0.07 -16.14
CA ASN A 130 -3.12 -0.04 -17.59
C ASN A 130 -3.81 -1.30 -18.08
N TYR A 131 -4.54 -1.19 -19.18
CA TYR A 131 -5.07 -2.32 -19.90
C TYR A 131 -4.71 -2.24 -21.38
N THR A 132 -4.30 -3.36 -21.92
CA THR A 132 -3.95 -3.49 -23.33
C THR A 132 -4.66 -4.71 -23.90
N SER A 133 -5.32 -4.51 -25.03
CA SER A 133 -5.92 -5.59 -25.82
C SER A 133 -5.25 -5.60 -27.20
N GLU A 134 -4.61 -6.70 -27.54
CA GLU A 134 -3.89 -6.88 -28.80
C GLU A 134 -4.38 -8.14 -29.52
N VAL A 135 -4.52 -8.07 -30.83
CA VAL A 135 -4.78 -9.26 -31.64
C VAL A 135 -3.46 -10.00 -31.86
N ALA A 136 -3.37 -11.21 -31.29
CA ALA A 136 -2.12 -11.98 -31.31
C ALA A 136 -1.77 -12.57 -32.70
N ASN A 137 -2.80 -12.92 -33.50
CA ASN A 137 -2.62 -13.46 -34.85
C ASN A 137 -3.73 -12.97 -35.78
N ASN A 138 -3.36 -12.55 -36.94
CA ASN A 138 -4.30 -12.18 -38.01
C ASN A 138 -4.49 -13.36 -38.97
N ILE A 139 -5.52 -14.17 -38.76
CA ILE A 139 -5.81 -15.33 -39.61
C ILE A 139 -6.66 -14.93 -40.83
N VAL A 140 -7.40 -13.85 -40.76
CA VAL A 140 -8.38 -13.48 -41.80
C VAL A 140 -8.00 -12.16 -42.47
N GLY A 141 -7.25 -12.27 -43.57
CA GLY A 141 -7.17 -11.24 -44.61
C GLY A 141 -6.64 -9.86 -44.19
N ASN A 142 -6.46 -8.99 -45.15
CA ASN A 142 -5.88 -7.63 -45.09
C ASN A 142 -6.57 -6.61 -44.16
N GLY A 143 -7.10 -7.01 -43.03
CA GLY A 143 -7.67 -6.11 -42.03
C GLY A 143 -6.59 -5.56 -41.09
N SER A 144 -6.53 -4.25 -40.95
CA SER A 144 -5.74 -3.62 -39.88
C SER A 144 -6.50 -3.77 -38.58
N PHE A 145 -5.98 -4.56 -37.64
CA PHE A 145 -6.50 -4.66 -36.30
C PHE A 145 -5.79 -3.63 -35.42
N LEU A 146 -6.58 -2.88 -34.69
CA LEU A 146 -6.07 -1.87 -33.77
C LEU A 146 -5.95 -2.47 -32.36
N SER A 147 -4.78 -2.32 -31.75
CA SER A 147 -4.62 -2.56 -30.34
C SER A 147 -5.34 -1.45 -29.56
N VAL A 148 -6.05 -1.83 -28.53
CA VAL A 148 -6.69 -0.89 -27.60
C VAL A 148 -5.80 -0.79 -26.36
N ILE A 149 -5.39 0.41 -26.05
CA ILE A 149 -4.62 0.72 -24.85
C ILE A 149 -5.44 1.73 -24.03
N GLY A 150 -5.63 1.45 -22.76
CA GLY A 150 -6.25 2.36 -21.82
C GLY A 150 -5.42 2.48 -20.57
N GLU A 151 -5.46 3.66 -19.98
CA GLU A 151 -4.77 4.00 -18.75
C GLU A 151 -5.72 4.79 -17.85
N ASP A 152 -5.89 4.29 -16.63
CA ASP A 152 -6.63 4.98 -15.57
C ASP A 152 -5.65 5.41 -14.49
N GLU A 153 -5.54 6.71 -14.26
CA GLU A 153 -4.67 7.31 -13.27
C GLU A 153 -5.47 7.88 -12.10
N TYR A 154 -5.09 7.47 -10.90
CA TYR A 154 -5.70 7.93 -9.64
C TYR A 154 -4.67 8.67 -8.81
N ALA A 155 -4.73 9.99 -8.81
CA ALA A 155 -3.93 10.82 -7.93
C ALA A 155 -4.61 10.93 -6.56
N ILE A 156 -3.86 10.69 -5.50
CA ILE A 156 -4.33 10.73 -4.12
C ILE A 156 -3.60 11.85 -3.38
N SER A 157 -4.37 12.77 -2.79
CA SER A 157 -3.88 13.82 -1.92
C SER A 157 -4.95 14.09 -0.86
N ASN A 158 -4.67 13.76 0.41
CA ASN A 158 -5.67 13.93 1.46
C ASN A 158 -5.05 14.13 2.84
N PHE A 159 -5.80 14.81 3.71
CA PHE A 159 -5.46 15.00 5.12
C PHE A 159 -6.41 14.22 6.01
N LYS A 160 -5.86 13.58 7.06
CA LYS A 160 -6.62 13.01 8.16
C LYS A 160 -6.02 13.45 9.47
N PHE A 161 -6.87 13.47 10.50
CA PHE A 161 -6.46 13.76 11.86
C PHE A 161 -6.71 12.53 12.73
N GLN A 162 -5.83 12.30 13.68
CA GLN A 162 -5.95 11.22 14.64
C GLN A 162 -5.87 11.79 16.04
N ALA A 163 -6.79 11.38 16.89
CA ALA A 163 -6.70 11.59 18.33
C ALA A 163 -6.53 10.23 19.02
N GLY A 164 -5.82 10.22 20.12
CA GLY A 164 -5.62 8.98 20.86
C GLY A 164 -5.41 9.25 22.36
N LEU A 165 -5.74 8.24 23.14
CA LEU A 165 -5.49 8.22 24.58
C LEU A 165 -4.87 6.88 24.96
N GLN A 166 -4.07 6.92 26.02
CA GLN A 166 -3.46 5.74 26.60
C GLN A 166 -3.46 5.87 28.12
N TRP A 167 -3.86 4.80 28.78
CA TRP A 167 -3.91 4.74 30.23
C TRP A 167 -3.25 3.47 30.76
N ASN A 168 -2.25 3.62 31.60
CA ASN A 168 -1.64 2.54 32.33
C ASN A 168 -2.48 2.27 33.60
N VAL A 169 -3.46 1.37 33.47
CA VAL A 169 -4.44 1.06 34.55
C VAL A 169 -3.75 0.38 35.72
N VAL A 170 -2.79 -0.50 35.42
CA VAL A 170 -1.95 -1.16 36.43
C VAL A 170 -0.50 -0.86 36.09
N ALA A 171 0.22 -0.25 36.98
CA ALA A 171 1.64 0.01 36.87
C ALA A 171 2.34 -0.33 38.19
N THR A 172 2.70 -1.61 38.33
CA THR A 172 3.46 -2.15 39.46
C THR A 172 4.82 -2.64 38.95
N ASP A 173 5.74 -2.92 39.87
CA ASP A 173 7.08 -3.44 39.49
C ASP A 173 7.04 -4.78 38.71
N LYS A 174 5.95 -5.53 38.84
CA LYS A 174 5.78 -6.86 38.20
C LYS A 174 4.78 -6.87 37.06
N HIS A 175 3.83 -5.93 37.01
CA HIS A 175 2.74 -5.94 36.05
C HIS A 175 2.48 -4.54 35.51
N LEU A 176 2.39 -4.46 34.18
CA LEU A 176 1.98 -3.26 33.45
C LEU A 176 0.76 -3.61 32.57
N VAL A 177 -0.38 -3.00 32.84
CA VAL A 177 -1.58 -3.13 32.00
C VAL A 177 -1.89 -1.77 31.41
N THR A 178 -1.84 -1.70 30.10
CA THR A 178 -2.07 -0.47 29.34
C THR A 178 -3.33 -0.63 28.48
N LEU A 179 -4.25 0.29 28.62
CA LEU A 179 -5.39 0.45 27.72
C LEU A 179 -5.13 1.64 26.79
N GLY A 180 -5.47 1.48 25.51
CA GLY A 180 -5.33 2.54 24.52
C GLY A 180 -6.54 2.58 23.59
N ALA A 181 -6.90 3.79 23.17
CA ALA A 181 -7.90 4.01 22.15
C ALA A 181 -7.43 5.08 21.17
N THR A 182 -7.73 4.89 19.90
CA THR A 182 -7.44 5.87 18.85
C THR A 182 -8.68 6.09 18.00
N TYR A 183 -8.86 7.32 17.56
CA TYR A 183 -9.92 7.72 16.66
C TYR A 183 -9.33 8.52 15.50
N ASP A 184 -9.60 8.07 14.27
CA ASP A 184 -9.22 8.77 13.05
C ASP A 184 -10.41 9.56 12.52
N TYR A 185 -10.19 10.86 12.34
CA TYR A 185 -11.13 11.78 11.74
C TYR A 185 -10.62 12.20 10.36
N GLY A 186 -11.49 12.10 9.36
CA GLY A 186 -11.19 12.49 7.99
C GLY A 186 -12.00 11.67 7.00
N GLY A 187 -12.27 12.25 5.85
CA GLY A 187 -13.00 11.58 4.76
C GLY A 187 -12.26 10.36 4.18
N SER A 188 -12.95 9.60 3.36
CA SER A 188 -12.31 8.58 2.52
C SER A 188 -11.24 9.23 1.64
N LEU A 189 -10.18 8.49 1.37
CA LEU A 189 -9.21 8.87 0.34
C LEU A 189 -9.94 8.88 -1.00
N ARG A 190 -10.32 10.05 -1.49
CA ARG A 190 -10.98 10.18 -2.79
C ARG A 190 -9.89 10.41 -3.82
N PRO A 191 -9.75 9.53 -4.81
CA PRO A 191 -8.88 9.80 -5.94
C PRO A 191 -9.43 10.98 -6.73
N GLN A 192 -8.55 11.81 -7.22
CA GLN A 192 -8.84 12.77 -8.28
C GLN A 192 -8.54 12.06 -9.60
N VAL A 193 -9.55 11.90 -10.42
CA VAL A 193 -9.47 11.31 -11.76
C VAL A 193 -9.21 12.42 -12.74
#